data_bd45295293813e1220720d687d7d27e0
#
_entry.id   bd45295293813e1220720d687d7d27e0
#
_cell.length_a   1.000
_cell.length_b   1.000
_cell.length_c   1.000
_cell.angle_alpha   90.00
_cell.angle_beta   90.00
_cell.angle_gamma   90.00
#
_symmetry.space_group_name_H-M   'P 1'
#
loop_
_entity.id
_entity.type
_entity.pdbx_description
1 polymer ?
#
loop_
_entity_poly.entity_id
_entity_poly.type
_entity_poly.pdbx_seq_one_letter_code
_entity_poly.pdbx_strand_id
1 'polypeptide(L)'
;MQSTGVYWIPLYEILEERGLEVYLVNARHTKNLPGRKSDVQESQWLLKLHTYGLLNNSFQPVSEIRMLRTYWRQRGEHVRQAATCIQRMQKALTQMNVQLANVISDISGLTGQAIIRAIVAGERNPRKLATLSDPRVQASQEEIAKSLEGNWRPELLFVLQQEVDMYDTYQKRIAECDQRLQ
;
A
#
# COMPACT_ATOMS: atom_id res chain seq x y z
N MET A 1 30.81 3.38 1.62
CA MET A 1 29.77 4.21 0.91
C MET A 1 28.64 4.48 1.86
N GLN A 2 27.92 5.58 1.73
CA GLN A 2 26.76 5.91 2.59
C GLN A 2 25.43 5.49 1.97
N SER A 3 24.50 4.97 2.79
CA SER A 3 23.13 4.60 2.39
C SER A 3 22.21 5.82 2.36
N THR A 4 22.45 6.77 1.47
CA THR A 4 21.62 7.97 1.30
C THR A 4 20.66 7.80 0.13
N GLY A 5 19.35 7.85 0.40
CA GLY A 5 18.31 7.64 -0.63
C GLY A 5 18.44 6.29 -1.32
N VAL A 6 18.32 6.26 -2.66
CA VAL A 6 18.41 5.06 -3.49
C VAL A 6 19.64 5.04 -4.41
N TYR A 7 20.40 6.12 -4.46
CA TYR A 7 21.51 6.32 -5.42
C TYR A 7 22.70 5.38 -5.19
N TRP A 8 22.85 4.88 -3.98
CA TRP A 8 23.91 3.95 -3.62
C TRP A 8 23.72 2.55 -4.21
N ILE A 9 22.46 2.15 -4.51
CA ILE A 9 22.12 0.78 -4.92
C ILE A 9 22.84 0.36 -6.20
N PRO A 10 22.73 1.08 -7.33
CA PRO A 10 23.40 0.67 -8.57
C PRO A 10 24.93 0.63 -8.42
N LEU A 11 25.49 1.58 -7.68
CA LEU A 11 26.93 1.62 -7.46
C LEU A 11 27.40 0.47 -6.58
N TYR A 12 26.64 0.12 -5.54
CA TYR A 12 26.90 -1.02 -4.67
C TYR A 12 26.94 -2.32 -5.48
N GLU A 13 25.95 -2.55 -6.33
CA GLU A 13 25.83 -3.75 -7.16
C GLU A 13 27.01 -3.88 -8.14
N ILE A 14 27.38 -2.81 -8.84
CA ILE A 14 28.54 -2.80 -9.75
C ILE A 14 29.85 -3.11 -9.01
N LEU A 15 30.04 -2.58 -7.82
CA LEU A 15 31.25 -2.82 -7.03
C LEU A 15 31.29 -4.25 -6.48
N GLU A 16 30.15 -4.77 -6.01
CA GLU A 16 30.00 -6.15 -5.54
C GLU A 16 30.27 -7.17 -6.67
N GLU A 17 29.71 -6.94 -7.88
CA GLU A 17 29.95 -7.76 -9.06
C GLU A 17 31.42 -7.80 -9.50
N ARG A 18 32.17 -6.73 -9.22
CA ARG A 18 33.61 -6.67 -9.50
C ARG A 18 34.48 -7.24 -8.38
N GLY A 19 33.87 -7.86 -7.38
CA GLY A 19 34.56 -8.50 -6.27
C GLY A 19 35.17 -7.52 -5.26
N LEU A 20 34.73 -6.25 -5.25
CA LEU A 20 35.19 -5.27 -4.29
C LEU A 20 34.42 -5.40 -2.97
N GLU A 21 35.13 -5.39 -1.86
CA GLU A 21 34.53 -5.34 -0.52
C GLU A 21 33.96 -3.95 -0.25
N VAL A 22 32.63 -3.84 -0.16
CA VAL A 22 31.94 -2.57 0.00
C VAL A 22 31.34 -2.42 1.39
N TYR A 23 31.85 -1.46 2.16
CA TYR A 23 31.24 -1.05 3.42
C TYR A 23 30.11 -0.06 3.16
N LEU A 24 28.86 -0.54 3.33
CA LEU A 24 27.68 0.32 3.30
C LEU A 24 27.37 0.80 4.71
N VAL A 25 27.47 2.09 4.95
CA VAL A 25 27.28 2.68 6.28
C VAL A 25 26.04 3.56 6.34
N ASN A 26 25.36 3.53 7.49
CA ASN A 26 24.22 4.39 7.71
C ASN A 26 24.67 5.86 7.84
N ALA A 27 24.15 6.73 7.00
CA ALA A 27 24.48 8.16 7.00
C ALA A 27 24.24 8.85 8.36
N ARG A 28 23.31 8.35 9.17
CA ARG A 28 23.07 8.88 10.52
C ARG A 28 24.23 8.62 11.48
N HIS A 29 24.92 7.49 11.34
CA HIS A 29 26.06 7.13 12.20
C HIS A 29 27.35 7.86 11.84
N THR A 30 27.41 8.37 10.60
CA THR A 30 28.59 9.10 10.12
C THR A 30 28.43 10.63 10.20
N LYS A 31 27.23 11.11 10.48
CA LYS A 31 26.97 12.54 10.68
C LYS A 31 27.68 13.02 11.94
N ASN A 32 28.71 13.82 11.74
CA ASN A 32 29.39 14.53 12.80
C ASN A 32 29.38 16.04 12.53
N LEU A 33 28.90 16.81 13.50
CA LEU A 33 28.93 18.27 13.60
C LEU A 33 27.98 19.07 12.68
N PRO A 34 27.32 20.11 13.23
CA PRO A 34 26.59 21.11 12.46
C PRO A 34 27.57 21.95 11.63
N GLY A 35 27.28 22.12 10.34
CA GLY A 35 28.06 22.94 9.43
C GLY A 35 27.85 22.54 7.97
N ARG A 36 28.18 23.48 7.06
CA ARG A 36 28.09 23.22 5.62
C ARG A 36 29.27 22.33 5.24
N LYS A 37 29.01 21.07 4.86
CA LYS A 37 30.03 20.12 4.38
C LYS A 37 30.06 20.11 2.87
N SER A 38 31.26 20.08 2.28
CA SER A 38 31.44 19.73 0.89
C SER A 38 31.54 18.21 0.74
N ASP A 39 31.22 17.68 -0.44
CA ASP A 39 31.33 16.23 -0.74
C ASP A 39 32.76 15.71 -0.53
N VAL A 40 33.76 16.56 -0.79
CA VAL A 40 35.19 16.26 -0.55
C VAL A 40 35.47 16.04 0.93
N GLN A 41 34.96 16.94 1.78
CA GLN A 41 35.15 16.82 3.24
C GLN A 41 34.42 15.58 3.80
N GLU A 42 33.27 15.25 3.26
CA GLU A 42 32.53 14.07 3.66
C GLU A 42 33.25 12.79 3.25
N SER A 43 33.80 12.72 2.05
CA SER A 43 34.62 11.60 1.58
C SER A 43 35.90 11.42 2.41
N GLN A 44 36.60 12.50 2.73
CA GLN A 44 37.76 12.47 3.58
C GLN A 44 37.42 12.02 5.03
N TRP A 45 36.27 12.45 5.52
CA TRP A 45 35.79 12.02 6.83
C TRP A 45 35.47 10.52 6.87
N LEU A 46 34.78 10.01 5.85
CA LEU A 46 34.48 8.57 5.72
C LEU A 46 35.79 7.75 5.63
N LEU A 47 36.77 8.20 4.86
CA LEU A 47 38.07 7.56 4.77
C LEU A 47 38.74 7.49 6.14
N LYS A 48 38.72 8.58 6.89
CA LYS A 48 39.30 8.64 8.25
C LYS A 48 38.61 7.69 9.20
N LEU A 49 37.28 7.65 9.21
CA LEU A 49 36.48 6.71 10.01
C LEU A 49 36.81 5.26 9.66
N HIS A 50 36.94 4.96 8.35
CA HIS A 50 37.33 3.63 7.89
C HIS A 50 38.69 3.21 8.36
N THR A 51 39.70 4.09 8.24
CA THR A 51 41.08 3.86 8.68
C THR A 51 41.18 3.56 10.18
N TYR A 52 40.32 4.18 10.99
CA TYR A 52 40.27 3.91 12.43
C TYR A 52 39.35 2.74 12.82
N GLY A 53 38.76 2.00 11.87
CA GLY A 53 37.87 0.89 12.16
C GLY A 53 36.54 1.28 12.82
N LEU A 54 36.11 2.55 12.67
CA LEU A 54 34.92 3.11 13.32
C LEU A 54 33.64 2.98 12.49
N LEU A 55 33.72 2.36 11.31
CA LEU A 55 32.57 2.13 10.45
C LEU A 55 31.97 0.76 10.69
N ASN A 56 30.68 0.75 11.04
CA ASN A 56 29.89 -0.48 11.08
C ASN A 56 29.23 -0.72 9.72
N ASN A 57 29.54 -1.85 9.11
CA ASN A 57 28.91 -2.25 7.84
C ASN A 57 27.42 -2.57 8.06
N SER A 58 26.56 -2.00 7.26
CA SER A 58 25.12 -2.32 7.25
C SER A 58 24.92 -3.67 6.57
N PHE A 59 24.17 -4.55 7.21
CA PHE A 59 23.83 -5.84 6.63
C PHE A 59 23.12 -5.67 5.30
N GLN A 60 23.66 -6.27 4.25
CA GLN A 60 23.03 -6.39 2.95
C GLN A 60 22.69 -7.86 2.70
N PRO A 61 21.42 -8.18 2.47
CA PRO A 61 21.05 -9.54 2.13
C PRO A 61 21.55 -9.89 0.72
N VAL A 62 21.65 -11.18 0.42
CA VAL A 62 21.94 -11.70 -0.92
C VAL A 62 20.93 -11.18 -1.96
N SER A 63 21.33 -11.14 -3.23
CA SER A 63 20.55 -10.55 -4.33
C SER A 63 19.12 -11.06 -4.42
N GLU A 64 18.91 -12.35 -4.22
CA GLU A 64 17.59 -13.00 -4.23
C GLU A 64 16.66 -12.42 -3.15
N ILE A 65 17.18 -12.24 -1.94
CA ILE A 65 16.42 -11.63 -0.85
C ILE A 65 16.14 -10.13 -1.10
N ARG A 66 17.07 -9.42 -1.76
CA ARG A 66 16.84 -8.02 -2.19
C ARG A 66 15.69 -7.93 -3.19
N MET A 67 15.64 -8.85 -4.15
CA MET A 67 14.56 -8.95 -5.14
C MET A 67 13.21 -9.23 -4.46
N LEU A 68 13.14 -10.25 -3.59
CA LEU A 68 11.92 -10.58 -2.84
C LEU A 68 11.43 -9.39 -1.98
N ARG A 69 12.34 -8.67 -1.35
CA ARG A 69 12.00 -7.44 -0.60
C ARG A 69 11.36 -6.37 -1.49
N THR A 70 11.79 -6.26 -2.73
CA THR A 70 11.21 -5.31 -3.68
C THR A 70 9.76 -5.67 -3.98
N TYR A 71 9.47 -6.94 -4.31
CA TYR A 71 8.10 -7.41 -4.54
C TYR A 71 7.23 -7.27 -3.30
N TRP A 72 7.75 -7.64 -2.13
CA TRP A 72 7.05 -7.49 -0.86
C TRP A 72 6.65 -6.05 -0.53
N ARG A 73 7.57 -5.10 -0.75
CA ARG A 73 7.30 -3.67 -0.54
C ARG A 73 6.26 -3.15 -1.52
N GLN A 74 6.38 -3.53 -2.79
CA GLN A 74 5.41 -3.17 -3.83
C GLN A 74 4.01 -3.72 -3.51
N ARG A 75 3.93 -4.97 -3.09
CA ARG A 75 2.68 -5.58 -2.61
C ARG A 75 2.08 -4.79 -1.44
N GLY A 76 2.90 -4.46 -0.46
CA GLY A 76 2.47 -3.67 0.70
C GLY A 76 1.92 -2.29 0.32
N GLU A 77 2.49 -1.65 -0.71
CA GLU A 77 1.96 -0.39 -1.23
C GLU A 77 0.59 -0.59 -1.88
N HIS A 78 0.42 -1.61 -2.72
CA HIS A 78 -0.88 -1.90 -3.33
C HIS A 78 -1.96 -2.23 -2.30
N VAL A 79 -1.64 -2.95 -1.23
CA VAL A 79 -2.57 -3.21 -0.11
C VAL A 79 -3.00 -1.90 0.56
N ARG A 80 -2.08 -0.97 0.81
CA ARG A 80 -2.42 0.35 1.38
C ARG A 80 -3.33 1.16 0.45
N GLN A 81 -3.06 1.15 -0.86
CA GLN A 81 -3.89 1.84 -1.85
C GLN A 81 -5.29 1.22 -1.95
N ALA A 82 -5.40 -0.11 -1.95
CA ALA A 82 -6.70 -0.80 -1.92
C ALA A 82 -7.51 -0.43 -0.67
N ALA A 83 -6.87 -0.35 0.51
CA ALA A 83 -7.53 0.10 1.73
C ALA A 83 -8.02 1.56 1.63
N THR A 84 -7.26 2.42 0.95
CA THR A 84 -7.69 3.81 0.70
C THR A 84 -8.93 3.86 -0.20
N CYS A 85 -9.02 3.01 -1.24
CA CYS A 85 -10.22 2.91 -2.07
C CYS A 85 -11.44 2.49 -1.24
N ILE A 86 -11.31 1.52 -0.33
CA ILE A 86 -12.39 1.10 0.57
C ILE A 86 -12.89 2.28 1.42
N GLN A 87 -11.99 3.06 2.01
CA GLN A 87 -12.34 4.24 2.80
C GLN A 87 -13.10 5.29 1.96
N ARG A 88 -12.70 5.48 0.71
CA ARG A 88 -13.36 6.42 -0.21
C ARG A 88 -14.73 5.91 -0.68
N MET A 89 -14.86 4.61 -0.95
CA MET A 89 -16.16 3.98 -1.22
C MET A 89 -17.11 4.20 -0.04
N GLN A 90 -16.65 3.92 1.19
CA GLN A 90 -17.45 4.12 2.39
C GLN A 90 -17.87 5.58 2.56
N LYS A 91 -16.95 6.53 2.32
CA LYS A 91 -17.25 7.96 2.36
C LYS A 91 -18.32 8.34 1.34
N ALA A 92 -18.23 7.87 0.10
CA ALA A 92 -19.23 8.14 -0.95
C ALA A 92 -20.62 7.58 -0.57
N LEU A 93 -20.68 6.35 -0.04
CA LEU A 93 -21.92 5.75 0.46
C LEU A 93 -22.51 6.57 1.61
N THR A 94 -21.71 6.95 2.60
CA THR A 94 -22.17 7.77 3.73
C THR A 94 -22.70 9.13 3.27
N GLN A 95 -22.07 9.77 2.29
CA GLN A 95 -22.55 11.05 1.73
C GLN A 95 -23.87 10.92 0.96
N MET A 96 -24.19 9.72 0.48
CA MET A 96 -25.50 9.38 -0.08
C MET A 96 -26.50 8.88 0.96
N ASN A 97 -26.19 8.98 2.26
CA ASN A 97 -26.96 8.43 3.38
C ASN A 97 -27.13 6.89 3.32
N VAL A 98 -26.28 6.19 2.58
CA VAL A 98 -26.22 4.72 2.56
C VAL A 98 -25.34 4.27 3.72
N GLN A 99 -25.93 3.67 4.74
CA GLN A 99 -25.28 3.34 6.01
C GLN A 99 -24.93 1.85 6.12
N LEU A 100 -24.50 1.26 5.02
CA LEU A 100 -24.17 -0.15 4.91
C LEU A 100 -23.15 -0.62 5.97
N ALA A 101 -22.15 0.20 6.28
CA ALA A 101 -21.13 -0.11 7.28
C ALA A 101 -21.66 -0.22 8.72
N ASN A 102 -22.90 0.19 8.99
CA ASN A 102 -23.52 0.04 10.31
C ASN A 102 -24.16 -1.35 10.50
N VAL A 103 -24.40 -2.08 9.43
CA VAL A 103 -25.11 -3.36 9.45
C VAL A 103 -24.25 -4.54 8.98
N ILE A 104 -23.12 -4.27 8.34
CA ILE A 104 -22.11 -5.28 7.99
C ILE A 104 -20.77 -4.88 8.60
N SER A 105 -19.99 -5.87 9.02
CA SER A 105 -18.69 -5.65 9.67
C SER A 105 -17.61 -5.11 8.73
N ASP A 106 -17.70 -5.43 7.44
CA ASP A 106 -16.70 -5.05 6.44
C ASP A 106 -17.32 -4.88 5.06
N ILE A 107 -17.22 -3.66 4.52
CA ILE A 107 -17.70 -3.35 3.16
C ILE A 107 -16.81 -3.94 2.07
N SER A 108 -15.58 -4.34 2.39
CA SER A 108 -14.68 -5.03 1.46
C SER A 108 -14.95 -6.54 1.35
N GLY A 109 -15.75 -7.10 2.26
CA GLY A 109 -16.16 -8.50 2.26
C GLY A 109 -17.17 -8.84 1.16
N LEU A 110 -17.52 -10.12 1.04
CA LEU A 110 -18.39 -10.64 -0.02
C LEU A 110 -19.70 -9.86 -0.14
N THR A 111 -20.42 -9.67 0.97
CA THR A 111 -21.70 -8.94 0.99
C THR A 111 -21.52 -7.47 0.59
N GLY A 112 -20.56 -6.79 1.19
CA GLY A 112 -20.32 -5.38 0.87
C GLY A 112 -19.98 -5.16 -0.60
N GLN A 113 -19.05 -5.95 -1.13
CA GLN A 113 -18.66 -5.88 -2.53
C GLN A 113 -19.82 -6.23 -3.49
N ALA A 114 -20.63 -7.24 -3.17
CA ALA A 114 -21.78 -7.60 -3.99
C ALA A 114 -22.80 -6.45 -4.06
N ILE A 115 -23.12 -5.84 -2.92
CA ILE A 115 -24.05 -4.71 -2.83
C ILE A 115 -23.48 -3.47 -3.55
N ILE A 116 -22.23 -3.10 -3.29
CA ILE A 116 -21.59 -1.94 -3.91
C ILE A 116 -21.57 -2.08 -5.44
N ARG A 117 -21.21 -3.26 -5.97
CA ARG A 117 -21.20 -3.51 -7.41
C ARG A 117 -22.58 -3.47 -8.02
N ALA A 118 -23.60 -3.96 -7.32
CA ALA A 118 -24.98 -3.84 -7.78
C ALA A 118 -25.46 -2.37 -7.81
N ILE A 119 -25.05 -1.56 -6.81
CA ILE A 119 -25.32 -0.12 -6.80
C ILE A 119 -24.66 0.55 -8.01
N VAL A 120 -23.40 0.24 -8.26
CA VAL A 120 -22.65 0.76 -9.42
C VAL A 120 -23.30 0.32 -10.74
N ALA A 121 -23.79 -0.92 -10.83
CA ALA A 121 -24.52 -1.44 -11.99
C ALA A 121 -25.92 -0.82 -12.19
N GLY A 122 -26.36 0.05 -11.28
CA GLY A 122 -27.63 0.78 -11.42
C GLY A 122 -28.77 0.26 -10.55
N GLU A 123 -28.59 -0.77 -9.74
CA GLU A 123 -29.66 -1.21 -8.82
C GLU A 123 -29.83 -0.17 -7.68
N ARG A 124 -31.07 0.19 -7.41
CA ARG A 124 -31.45 1.19 -6.39
C ARG A 124 -32.51 0.69 -5.41
N ASN A 125 -33.05 -0.51 -5.67
CA ASN A 125 -34.08 -1.07 -4.80
C ASN A 125 -33.41 -1.67 -3.54
N PRO A 126 -33.64 -1.11 -2.33
CA PRO A 126 -33.01 -1.56 -1.11
C PRO A 126 -33.27 -3.05 -0.80
N ARG A 127 -34.49 -3.54 -1.07
CA ARG A 127 -34.85 -4.93 -0.82
C ARG A 127 -34.08 -5.89 -1.74
N LYS A 128 -33.93 -5.54 -3.04
CA LYS A 128 -33.13 -6.33 -3.97
C LYS A 128 -31.66 -6.33 -3.58
N LEU A 129 -31.12 -5.18 -3.19
CA LEU A 129 -29.74 -5.08 -2.70
C LEU A 129 -29.52 -5.92 -1.44
N ALA A 130 -30.48 -5.93 -0.52
CA ALA A 130 -30.40 -6.73 0.70
C ALA A 130 -30.36 -8.24 0.44
N THR A 131 -30.97 -8.74 -0.65
CA THR A 131 -30.90 -10.18 -1.00
C THR A 131 -29.50 -10.65 -1.40
N LEU A 132 -28.56 -9.72 -1.68
CA LEU A 132 -27.16 -10.04 -1.97
C LEU A 132 -26.33 -10.32 -0.73
N SER A 133 -26.93 -10.20 0.47
CA SER A 133 -26.24 -10.50 1.71
C SER A 133 -25.96 -11.98 1.88
N ASP A 134 -24.72 -12.28 2.34
CA ASP A 134 -24.34 -13.66 2.74
C ASP A 134 -25.17 -14.09 3.96
N PRO A 135 -25.63 -15.35 4.03
CA PRO A 135 -26.39 -15.86 5.17
C PRO A 135 -25.69 -15.76 6.53
N ARG A 136 -24.38 -15.57 6.53
CA ARG A 136 -23.56 -15.40 7.76
C ARG A 136 -23.64 -13.97 8.33
N VAL A 137 -24.22 -13.02 7.60
CA VAL A 137 -24.43 -11.66 8.12
C VAL A 137 -25.48 -11.72 9.22
N GLN A 138 -25.16 -11.14 10.38
CA GLN A 138 -26.04 -11.19 11.56
C GLN A 138 -27.27 -10.26 11.39
N ALA A 139 -27.14 -9.18 10.68
CA ALA A 139 -28.23 -8.25 10.43
C ALA A 139 -29.28 -8.89 9.52
N SER A 140 -30.55 -8.67 9.84
CA SER A 140 -31.67 -9.13 9.03
C SER A 140 -31.71 -8.42 7.66
N GLN A 141 -32.33 -9.04 6.66
CA GLN A 141 -32.52 -8.42 5.35
C GLN A 141 -33.28 -7.10 5.42
N GLU A 142 -34.19 -6.95 6.40
CA GLU A 142 -34.92 -5.71 6.61
C GLU A 142 -34.02 -4.59 7.15
N GLU A 143 -33.16 -4.88 8.09
CA GLU A 143 -32.16 -3.94 8.59
C GLU A 143 -31.17 -3.52 7.50
N ILE A 144 -30.70 -4.47 6.72
CA ILE A 144 -29.83 -4.18 5.56
C ILE A 144 -30.58 -3.31 4.55
N ALA A 145 -31.81 -3.65 4.18
CA ALA A 145 -32.61 -2.85 3.25
C ALA A 145 -32.79 -1.42 3.76
N LYS A 146 -33.13 -1.25 5.04
CA LYS A 146 -33.27 0.08 5.67
C LYS A 146 -31.96 0.88 5.62
N SER A 147 -30.81 0.25 5.81
CA SER A 147 -29.50 0.91 5.71
C SER A 147 -29.15 1.38 4.30
N LEU A 148 -29.81 0.83 3.30
CA LEU A 148 -29.61 1.11 1.88
C LEU A 148 -30.62 2.13 1.30
N GLU A 149 -31.46 2.72 2.15
CA GLU A 149 -32.36 3.81 1.77
C GLU A 149 -31.56 5.13 1.67
N GLY A 150 -30.95 5.33 0.52
CA GLY A 150 -30.05 6.45 0.27
C GLY A 150 -30.58 7.50 -0.69
N ASN A 151 -29.87 8.61 -0.75
CA ASN A 151 -30.04 9.68 -1.72
C ASN A 151 -29.00 9.52 -2.85
N TRP A 152 -29.42 8.94 -3.96
CA TRP A 152 -28.56 8.55 -5.07
C TRP A 152 -28.12 9.75 -5.91
N ARG A 153 -26.96 10.32 -5.57
CA ARG A 153 -26.38 11.49 -6.24
C ARG A 153 -25.42 11.04 -7.36
N PRO A 154 -25.64 11.49 -8.62
CA PRO A 154 -24.87 11.03 -9.77
C PRO A 154 -23.37 11.22 -9.63
N GLU A 155 -22.93 12.36 -9.06
CA GLU A 155 -21.52 12.67 -8.85
C GLU A 155 -20.86 11.74 -7.81
N LEU A 156 -21.60 11.29 -6.79
CA LEU A 156 -21.08 10.36 -5.80
C LEU A 156 -21.10 8.91 -6.30
N LEU A 157 -22.06 8.56 -7.15
CA LEU A 157 -22.07 7.28 -7.86
C LEU A 157 -20.89 7.17 -8.83
N PHE A 158 -20.55 8.27 -9.52
CA PHE A 158 -19.34 8.32 -10.35
C PHE A 158 -18.08 8.09 -9.53
N VAL A 159 -17.94 8.77 -8.37
CA VAL A 159 -16.79 8.55 -7.46
C VAL A 159 -16.76 7.09 -6.99
N LEU A 160 -17.92 6.53 -6.60
CA LEU A 160 -18.01 5.14 -6.14
C LEU A 160 -17.56 4.16 -7.23
N GLN A 161 -17.97 4.35 -8.48
CA GLN A 161 -17.51 3.55 -9.61
C GLN A 161 -16.00 3.60 -9.79
N GLN A 162 -15.42 4.82 -9.78
CA GLN A 162 -13.96 5.00 -9.92
C GLN A 162 -13.19 4.27 -8.83
N GLU A 163 -13.64 4.33 -7.58
CA GLU A 163 -12.96 3.67 -6.47
C GLU A 163 -13.11 2.14 -6.53
N VAL A 164 -14.22 1.60 -7.04
CA VAL A 164 -14.38 0.16 -7.29
C VAL A 164 -13.41 -0.31 -8.37
N ASP A 165 -13.30 0.42 -9.48
CA ASP A 165 -12.38 0.07 -10.58
C ASP A 165 -10.91 0.11 -10.13
N MET A 166 -10.55 1.09 -9.33
CA MET A 166 -9.21 1.21 -8.74
C MET A 166 -8.95 0.08 -7.74
N TYR A 167 -9.90 -0.25 -6.89
CA TYR A 167 -9.80 -1.37 -5.97
C TYR A 167 -9.54 -2.68 -6.70
N ASP A 168 -10.30 -2.98 -7.76
CA ASP A 168 -10.11 -4.18 -8.58
C ASP A 168 -8.73 -4.21 -9.25
N THR A 169 -8.26 -3.05 -9.70
CA THR A 169 -6.90 -2.91 -10.25
C THR A 169 -5.85 -3.25 -9.20
N TYR A 170 -5.97 -2.74 -7.98
CA TYR A 170 -5.03 -3.07 -6.91
C TYR A 170 -5.09 -4.54 -6.49
N GLN A 171 -6.27 -5.15 -6.46
CA GLN A 171 -6.39 -6.59 -6.18
C GLN A 171 -5.64 -7.45 -7.22
N LYS A 172 -5.75 -7.11 -8.50
CA LYS A 172 -4.96 -7.76 -9.57
C LYS A 172 -3.46 -7.58 -9.36
N ARG A 173 -3.02 -6.37 -9.05
CA ARG A 173 -1.61 -6.07 -8.80
C ARG A 173 -1.06 -6.79 -7.56
N ILE A 174 -1.85 -6.94 -6.52
CA ILE A 174 -1.49 -7.73 -5.33
C ILE A 174 -1.28 -9.19 -5.73
N ALA A 175 -2.21 -9.78 -6.50
CA ALA A 175 -2.09 -11.14 -6.98
C ALA A 175 -0.86 -11.36 -7.87
N GLU A 176 -0.53 -10.40 -8.75
CA GLU A 176 0.70 -10.42 -9.56
C GLU A 176 1.98 -10.43 -8.68
N CYS A 177 1.99 -9.64 -7.61
CA CYS A 177 3.09 -9.65 -6.64
C CYS A 177 3.18 -10.98 -5.90
N ASP A 178 2.04 -11.56 -5.51
CA ASP A 178 1.97 -12.85 -4.81
C ASP A 178 2.54 -13.99 -5.68
N GLN A 179 2.29 -13.97 -6.99
CA GLN A 179 2.88 -14.91 -7.94
C GLN A 179 4.40 -14.79 -8.07
N ARG A 180 4.96 -13.58 -7.85
CA ARG A 180 6.42 -13.36 -7.89
C ARG A 180 7.11 -13.71 -6.57
N LEU A 181 6.36 -13.85 -5.50
CA LEU A 181 6.86 -14.21 -4.17
C LEU A 181 6.84 -15.72 -3.91
N GLN A 182 6.16 -16.50 -4.74
CA GLN A 182 6.17 -17.98 -4.75
C GLN A 182 7.42 -18.52 -5.45
#